data_48c0cac3be1c9d97276e5091c9f5315e
#
_entry.id   48c0cac3be1c9d97276e5091c9f5315e
#
_cell.length_a   1.000
_cell.length_b   1.000
_cell.length_c   1.000
_cell.angle_alpha   90.00
_cell.angle_beta   90.00
_cell.angle_gamma   90.00
#
_symmetry.space_group_name_H-M   'P 1'
#
loop_
_entity.id
_entity.type
_entity.pdbx_description
1 polymer ?
#
loop_
_entity_poly.entity_id
_entity_poly.type
_entity_poly.pdbx_seq_one_letter_code
_entity_poly.pdbx_strand_id
1 'polypeptide(L)'
;MRDIAVIVEPDAVLVCALDRAQDVKGVAQRAGAGAGDARLPPLADAATAFAVWMRTAALPLWSTLGVEADGAFAEAIEFAGRVPDAPRRARVQARQAYVLAHAGAAGWRGPWREVVRRSLARFAETNARPDGLYVTLTAADGRVLDDTAALYDQAFVLFALAAAARSGIEADAARARAHALWATLATRRLPQGGWREAGTYPYQSNAHMHLFEAALAWSAVDPAGPWNALADEIAELCLTRFIDRDGGFLREFFSADWSPAEGPDGRLVEPGHQFEWAWLLTRWAVLRGRTDAEAAARRLFQVGARGVDAARGVAVDALDDQLAVTSARARLWPQTERLKAALLLAERNPDDRAAYLAEAAAALAGLELYLRPNGTWRDKLNPDGSFVDEPAPASSFYHIFAGWEQLAAAAAVLPELAGADAALA
;
A
#
# COMPACT_ATOMS: atom_id res chain seq x y z
N MET A 1 26.21 16.66 22.77
CA MET A 1 25.80 17.64 21.73
C MET A 1 25.82 19.00 22.38
N ARG A 2 26.69 19.89 21.91
CA ARG A 2 26.74 21.28 22.34
C ARG A 2 26.40 22.13 21.12
N ASP A 3 25.80 23.28 21.33
CA ASP A 3 25.53 24.30 20.31
C ASP A 3 24.45 23.96 19.28
N ILE A 4 23.32 23.35 19.73
CA ILE A 4 22.13 23.10 18.92
C ILE A 4 20.94 23.83 19.52
N ALA A 5 20.17 24.55 18.69
CA ALA A 5 18.85 25.07 19.01
C ALA A 5 17.78 24.11 18.52
N VAL A 6 16.80 23.82 19.37
CA VAL A 6 15.61 23.05 19.04
C VAL A 6 14.39 23.93 19.28
N ILE A 7 13.64 24.22 18.25
CA ILE A 7 12.40 25.00 18.31
C ILE A 7 11.27 24.03 18.01
N VAL A 8 10.29 23.91 18.91
CA VAL A 8 9.15 23.02 18.81
C VAL A 8 7.90 23.87 18.72
N GLU A 9 7.18 23.71 17.60
CA GLU A 9 5.83 24.22 17.36
C GLU A 9 4.85 23.03 17.31
N PRO A 10 3.54 23.23 17.43
CA PRO A 10 2.56 22.14 17.43
C PRO A 10 2.63 21.22 16.21
N ASP A 11 3.08 21.73 15.07
CA ASP A 11 3.10 21.07 13.77
C ASP A 11 4.52 20.98 13.16
N ALA A 12 5.54 21.49 13.82
CA ALA A 12 6.91 21.49 13.32
C ALA A 12 7.98 21.42 14.41
N VAL A 13 9.09 20.76 14.12
CA VAL A 13 10.31 20.80 14.96
C VAL A 13 11.47 21.24 14.08
N LEU A 14 12.10 22.36 14.46
CA LEU A 14 13.32 22.85 13.82
C LEU A 14 14.53 22.56 14.71
N VAL A 15 15.51 21.88 14.16
CA VAL A 15 16.81 21.65 14.81
C VAL A 15 17.89 22.31 13.96
N CYS A 16 18.61 23.25 14.54
CA CYS A 16 19.71 23.91 13.84
C CYS A 16 20.92 24.12 14.75
N ALA A 17 22.12 24.26 14.18
CA ALA A 17 23.29 24.72 14.90
C ALA A 17 23.09 26.16 15.34
N LEU A 18 23.56 26.52 16.55
CA LEU A 18 23.37 27.89 17.14
C LEU A 18 24.01 28.98 16.28
N ASP A 19 25.09 28.69 15.58
CA ASP A 19 25.77 29.61 14.66
C ASP A 19 24.94 29.87 13.37
N ARG A 20 23.94 29.04 13.10
CA ARG A 20 23.00 29.16 11.98
C ARG A 20 21.59 29.63 12.39
N ALA A 21 21.43 30.11 13.64
CA ALA A 21 20.15 30.58 14.15
C ALA A 21 19.53 31.74 13.33
N GLN A 22 20.34 32.49 12.61
CA GLN A 22 19.88 33.54 11.69
C GLN A 22 19.12 32.98 10.47
N ASP A 23 19.38 31.74 10.10
CA ASP A 23 18.74 31.09 8.95
C ASP A 23 17.30 30.66 9.29
N VAL A 24 16.94 30.55 10.56
CA VAL A 24 15.61 30.21 11.09
C VAL A 24 14.51 31.10 10.49
N LYS A 25 14.80 32.41 10.36
CA LYS A 25 13.85 33.37 9.78
C LYS A 25 13.53 33.07 8.33
N GLY A 26 14.51 32.64 7.56
CA GLY A 26 14.33 32.23 6.16
C GLY A 26 13.57 30.89 6.01
N VAL A 27 13.72 29.98 6.97
CA VAL A 27 12.97 28.71 7.02
C VAL A 27 11.52 28.97 7.43
N ALA A 28 11.30 29.80 8.49
CA ALA A 28 9.96 30.18 8.92
C ALA A 28 9.19 31.01 7.87
N GLN A 29 9.86 31.85 7.10
CA GLN A 29 9.25 32.58 5.99
C GLN A 29 8.86 31.67 4.84
N ARG A 30 9.61 30.58 4.57
CA ARG A 30 9.25 29.55 3.58
C ARG A 30 8.11 28.65 4.05
N ALA A 31 8.06 28.34 5.34
CA ALA A 31 6.96 27.58 5.96
C ALA A 31 5.65 28.38 6.09
N GLY A 32 5.75 29.72 6.21
CA GLY A 32 4.62 30.64 6.34
C GLY A 32 4.19 31.33 5.03
N ALA A 33 4.89 31.09 3.92
CA ALA A 33 4.47 31.57 2.60
C ALA A 33 3.30 30.72 2.12
N GLY A 34 2.10 31.24 2.29
CA GLY A 34 0.84 30.60 1.91
C GLY A 34 0.81 30.13 0.46
N ALA A 35 -0.06 29.20 0.19
CA ALA A 35 -0.36 28.50 -1.05
C ALA A 35 -0.56 29.45 -2.28
N GLY A 36 0.53 29.90 -2.85
CA GLY A 36 0.61 30.67 -4.07
C GLY A 36 1.98 30.44 -4.69
N ASP A 37 2.08 29.65 -5.76
CA ASP A 37 3.28 29.37 -6.56
C ASP A 37 4.46 28.66 -5.85
N ALA A 38 4.24 27.88 -4.80
CA ALA A 38 5.27 26.99 -4.26
C ALA A 38 5.53 25.86 -5.26
N ARG A 39 6.57 26.00 -6.09
CA ARG A 39 7.06 24.95 -6.96
C ARG A 39 7.39 23.72 -6.08
N LEU A 40 6.81 22.56 -6.42
CA LEU A 40 7.12 21.33 -5.70
C LEU A 40 8.65 21.12 -5.65
N PRO A 41 9.18 20.57 -4.54
CA PRO A 41 10.59 20.22 -4.48
C PRO A 41 10.92 19.22 -5.60
N PRO A 42 12.16 19.15 -6.09
CA PRO A 42 12.58 18.12 -7.00
C PRO A 42 12.21 16.73 -6.47
N LEU A 43 11.68 15.87 -7.31
CA LEU A 43 11.22 14.53 -6.89
C LEU A 43 12.32 13.74 -6.17
N ALA A 44 13.59 13.87 -6.58
CA ALA A 44 14.73 13.24 -5.91
C ALA A 44 14.93 13.71 -4.47
N ASP A 45 14.75 15.01 -4.20
CA ASP A 45 14.90 15.56 -2.85
C ASP A 45 13.74 15.09 -1.94
N ALA A 46 12.50 15.09 -2.45
CA ALA A 46 11.34 14.59 -1.74
C ALA A 46 11.46 13.06 -1.48
N ALA A 47 11.92 12.29 -2.46
CA ALA A 47 12.18 10.86 -2.30
C ALA A 47 13.24 10.58 -1.22
N THR A 48 14.31 11.38 -1.17
CA THR A 48 15.34 11.29 -0.14
C THR A 48 14.77 11.60 1.25
N ALA A 49 13.97 12.66 1.40
CA ALA A 49 13.32 13.01 2.66
C ALA A 49 12.36 11.90 3.15
N PHE A 50 11.59 11.35 2.23
CA PHE A 50 10.69 10.23 2.51
C PHE A 50 11.45 8.95 2.94
N ALA A 51 12.57 8.64 2.30
CA ALA A 51 13.43 7.52 2.69
C ALA A 51 14.04 7.70 4.08
N VAL A 52 14.49 8.90 4.41
CA VAL A 52 14.99 9.23 5.75
C VAL A 52 13.89 9.03 6.78
N TRP A 53 12.68 9.58 6.54
CA TRP A 53 11.54 9.39 7.44
C TRP A 53 11.19 7.91 7.63
N MET A 54 11.13 7.13 6.55
CA MET A 54 10.85 5.70 6.60
C MET A 54 11.84 4.95 7.50
N ARG A 55 13.15 5.18 7.28
CA ARG A 55 14.22 4.45 7.95
C ARG A 55 14.48 4.89 9.38
N THR A 56 14.27 6.18 9.69
CA THR A 56 14.63 6.74 11.00
C THR A 56 13.45 6.97 11.93
N ALA A 57 12.23 7.01 11.42
CA ALA A 57 11.02 7.24 12.21
C ALA A 57 10.02 6.09 12.11
N ALA A 58 9.49 5.77 10.91
CA ALA A 58 8.41 4.81 10.79
C ALA A 58 8.84 3.37 11.09
N LEU A 59 9.86 2.84 10.43
CA LEU A 59 10.32 1.46 10.66
C LEU A 59 10.76 1.22 12.11
N PRO A 60 11.54 2.09 12.78
CA PRO A 60 11.84 1.93 14.20
C PRO A 60 10.61 1.92 15.09
N LEU A 61 9.66 2.83 14.88
CA LEU A 61 8.44 2.91 15.69
C LEU A 61 7.59 1.63 15.56
N TRP A 62 7.29 1.22 14.32
CA TRP A 62 6.40 0.11 14.04
C TRP A 62 7.02 -1.27 14.28
N SER A 63 8.35 -1.38 14.31
CA SER A 63 9.06 -2.62 14.69
C SER A 63 9.29 -2.76 16.19
N THR A 64 9.01 -1.74 16.99
CA THR A 64 9.17 -1.75 18.45
C THR A 64 7.82 -1.55 19.13
N LEU A 65 7.31 -0.32 19.19
CA LEU A 65 6.02 -0.02 19.82
C LEU A 65 4.85 -0.70 19.10
N GLY A 66 4.94 -0.86 17.76
CA GLY A 66 3.95 -1.55 16.95
C GLY A 66 3.97 -3.08 17.09
N VAL A 67 4.79 -3.64 17.99
CA VAL A 67 4.90 -5.10 18.25
C VAL A 67 4.56 -5.37 19.70
N GLU A 68 3.53 -6.17 19.93
CA GLU A 68 3.08 -6.52 21.26
C GLU A 68 3.94 -7.63 21.91
N ALA A 69 3.82 -7.79 23.22
CA ALA A 69 4.66 -8.72 23.98
C ALA A 69 4.55 -10.18 23.52
N ASP A 70 3.38 -10.59 23.03
CA ASP A 70 3.13 -11.94 22.49
C ASP A 70 3.64 -12.13 21.05
N GLY A 71 4.16 -11.07 20.42
CA GLY A 71 4.68 -11.07 19.05
C GLY A 71 3.68 -10.67 17.97
N ALA A 72 2.41 -10.40 18.31
CA ALA A 72 1.44 -9.87 17.38
C ALA A 72 1.72 -8.40 17.07
N PHE A 73 1.17 -7.90 15.98
CA PHE A 73 1.26 -6.48 15.62
C PHE A 73 0.06 -5.70 16.17
N ALA A 74 0.32 -4.49 16.62
CA ALA A 74 -0.69 -3.51 17.00
C ALA A 74 -1.55 -3.11 15.79
N GLU A 75 -2.84 -2.86 16.00
CA GLU A 75 -3.76 -2.38 14.95
C GLU A 75 -3.59 -0.89 14.66
N ALA A 76 -3.12 -0.13 15.63
CA ALA A 76 -2.88 1.31 15.50
C ALA A 76 -1.89 1.82 16.55
N ILE A 77 -1.32 3.00 16.33
CA ILE A 77 -0.54 3.75 17.30
C ILE A 77 -1.14 5.17 17.41
N GLU A 78 -1.47 5.59 18.64
CA GLU A 78 -1.89 6.97 18.90
C GLU A 78 -0.72 7.94 18.70
N PHE A 79 -1.00 9.18 18.36
CA PHE A 79 0.02 10.19 18.14
C PHE A 79 0.87 10.49 19.38
N ALA A 80 0.33 10.22 20.57
CA ALA A 80 1.04 10.31 21.84
C ALA A 80 1.95 9.10 22.13
N GLY A 81 2.04 8.11 21.21
CA GLY A 81 2.88 6.91 21.40
C GLY A 81 2.25 5.85 22.31
N ARG A 82 0.94 5.74 22.33
CA ARG A 82 0.20 4.68 23.01
C ARG A 82 -0.40 3.72 22.00
N VAL A 83 -0.42 2.43 22.31
CA VAL A 83 -1.10 1.39 21.53
C VAL A 83 -2.48 1.17 22.15
N PRO A 84 -3.57 1.44 21.41
CA PRO A 84 -4.91 1.14 21.89
C PRO A 84 -5.17 -0.37 21.88
N ASP A 85 -5.92 -0.87 22.87
CA ASP A 85 -6.43 -2.24 22.84
C ASP A 85 -7.47 -2.37 21.74
N ALA A 86 -7.25 -3.29 20.80
CA ALA A 86 -8.11 -3.49 19.65
C ALA A 86 -8.09 -4.95 19.17
N PRO A 87 -9.23 -5.44 18.62
CA PRO A 87 -9.24 -6.71 17.91
C PRO A 87 -8.26 -6.72 16.73
N ARG A 88 -7.59 -7.85 16.51
CA ARG A 88 -6.52 -8.03 15.51
C ARG A 88 -7.07 -8.60 14.21
N ARG A 89 -6.97 -7.84 13.14
CA ARG A 89 -7.37 -8.26 11.79
C ARG A 89 -6.25 -9.07 11.12
N ALA A 90 -6.60 -10.21 10.53
CA ALA A 90 -5.63 -11.09 9.85
C ALA A 90 -4.77 -10.35 8.81
N ARG A 91 -5.41 -9.54 7.96
CA ARG A 91 -4.70 -8.73 6.94
C ARG A 91 -3.69 -7.74 7.52
N VAL A 92 -3.95 -7.18 8.70
CA VAL A 92 -3.02 -6.23 9.34
C VAL A 92 -1.78 -6.95 9.84
N GLN A 93 -1.95 -8.10 10.49
CA GLN A 93 -0.84 -8.95 10.93
C GLN A 93 0.04 -9.35 9.74
N ALA A 94 -0.57 -9.78 8.64
CA ALA A 94 0.12 -10.16 7.42
C ALA A 94 0.86 -8.98 6.76
N ARG A 95 0.20 -7.81 6.64
CA ARG A 95 0.79 -6.59 6.06
C ARG A 95 2.03 -6.13 6.84
N GLN A 96 1.97 -6.14 8.18
CA GLN A 96 3.11 -5.74 9.00
C GLN A 96 4.28 -6.73 8.87
N ALA A 97 4.02 -8.03 8.78
CA ALA A 97 5.04 -9.03 8.52
C ALA A 97 5.71 -8.81 7.15
N TYR A 98 4.92 -8.51 6.11
CA TYR A 98 5.43 -8.12 4.79
C TYR A 98 6.37 -6.92 4.89
N VAL A 99 5.91 -5.81 5.50
CA VAL A 99 6.70 -4.57 5.61
C VAL A 99 8.07 -4.83 6.23
N LEU A 100 8.10 -5.49 7.39
CA LEU A 100 9.34 -5.69 8.11
C LEU A 100 10.27 -6.69 7.41
N ALA A 101 9.73 -7.73 6.77
CA ALA A 101 10.52 -8.69 5.99
C ALA A 101 11.20 -8.02 4.80
N HIS A 102 10.48 -7.18 4.05
CA HIS A 102 11.01 -6.45 2.91
C HIS A 102 11.97 -5.33 3.34
N ALA A 103 11.68 -4.59 4.42
CA ALA A 103 12.59 -3.60 4.97
C ALA A 103 13.96 -4.21 5.31
N GLY A 104 13.95 -5.40 5.92
CA GLY A 104 15.18 -6.14 6.22
C GLY A 104 15.91 -6.60 4.96
N ALA A 105 15.19 -7.07 3.94
CA ALA A 105 15.77 -7.43 2.64
C ALA A 105 16.35 -6.23 1.89
N ALA A 106 15.77 -5.03 2.08
CA ALA A 106 16.27 -3.75 1.58
C ALA A 106 17.39 -3.13 2.46
N GLY A 107 17.98 -3.89 3.38
CA GLY A 107 19.15 -3.47 4.16
C GLY A 107 18.85 -2.69 5.44
N TRP A 108 17.58 -2.52 5.84
CA TRP A 108 17.28 -1.91 7.14
C TRP A 108 17.73 -2.81 8.29
N ARG A 109 18.48 -2.24 9.27
CA ARG A 109 19.19 -3.00 10.33
C ARG A 109 18.41 -3.12 11.64
N GLY A 110 17.08 -2.94 11.65
CA GLY A 110 16.25 -3.14 12.82
C GLY A 110 16.02 -4.61 13.17
N PRO A 111 15.20 -4.92 14.19
CA PRO A 111 14.99 -6.28 14.70
C PRO A 111 14.05 -7.14 13.83
N TRP A 112 13.92 -6.83 12.53
CA TRP A 112 12.92 -7.33 11.61
C TRP A 112 12.83 -8.86 11.56
N ARG A 113 13.97 -9.56 11.51
CA ARG A 113 14.00 -11.03 11.35
C ARG A 113 13.29 -11.75 12.50
N GLU A 114 13.63 -11.38 13.72
CA GLU A 114 13.03 -12.01 14.91
C GLU A 114 11.58 -11.57 15.09
N VAL A 115 11.26 -10.31 14.83
CA VAL A 115 9.90 -9.80 14.89
C VAL A 115 8.99 -10.55 13.90
N VAL A 116 9.38 -10.66 12.64
CA VAL A 116 8.59 -11.37 11.61
C VAL A 116 8.44 -12.85 11.95
N ARG A 117 9.52 -13.51 12.37
CA ARG A 117 9.47 -14.93 12.78
C ARG A 117 8.47 -15.17 13.91
N ARG A 118 8.53 -14.38 14.98
CA ARG A 118 7.60 -14.48 16.12
C ARG A 118 6.16 -14.17 15.72
N SER A 119 5.97 -13.13 14.95
CA SER A 119 4.65 -12.69 14.51
C SER A 119 3.97 -13.73 13.62
N LEU A 120 4.69 -14.33 12.65
CA LEU A 120 4.15 -15.38 11.80
C LEU A 120 3.86 -16.69 12.58
N ALA A 121 4.65 -17.00 13.60
CA ALA A 121 4.39 -18.13 14.51
C ALA A 121 3.12 -17.86 15.33
N ARG A 122 3.02 -16.68 15.97
CA ARG A 122 1.83 -16.28 16.73
C ARG A 122 0.57 -16.26 15.88
N PHE A 123 0.67 -15.70 14.67
CA PHE A 123 -0.44 -15.66 13.70
C PHE A 123 -0.91 -17.08 13.31
N ALA A 124 0.01 -18.01 13.11
CA ALA A 124 -0.35 -19.40 12.82
C ALA A 124 -1.09 -20.08 14.00
N GLU A 125 -0.73 -19.76 15.25
CA GLU A 125 -1.39 -20.29 16.44
C GLU A 125 -2.81 -19.74 16.62
N THR A 126 -3.03 -18.44 16.33
CA THR A 126 -4.27 -17.75 16.65
C THR A 126 -5.28 -17.68 15.51
N ASN A 127 -4.80 -17.66 14.26
CA ASN A 127 -5.65 -17.41 13.11
C ASN A 127 -5.87 -18.63 12.21
N ALA A 128 -5.10 -19.73 12.36
CA ALA A 128 -5.28 -20.90 11.52
C ALA A 128 -6.60 -21.63 11.82
N ARG A 129 -7.31 -22.00 10.77
CA ARG A 129 -8.56 -22.79 10.81
C ARG A 129 -8.26 -24.26 10.50
N PRO A 130 -9.12 -25.20 10.97
CA PRO A 130 -8.96 -26.63 10.65
C PRO A 130 -9.03 -26.96 9.16
N ASP A 131 -9.69 -26.10 8.34
CA ASP A 131 -9.83 -26.28 6.89
C ASP A 131 -8.62 -25.73 6.10
N GLY A 132 -7.57 -25.28 6.79
CA GLY A 132 -6.34 -24.76 6.18
C GLY A 132 -6.40 -23.29 5.75
N LEU A 133 -7.49 -22.59 6.04
CA LEU A 133 -7.61 -21.14 5.87
C LEU A 133 -7.30 -20.41 7.17
N TYR A 134 -7.48 -19.09 7.17
CA TYR A 134 -7.24 -18.21 8.31
C TYR A 134 -8.48 -17.38 8.64
N VAL A 135 -8.77 -17.23 9.93
CA VAL A 135 -9.88 -16.39 10.43
C VAL A 135 -9.59 -14.92 10.22
N THR A 136 -10.64 -14.13 10.01
CA THR A 136 -10.55 -12.68 9.75
C THR A 136 -10.18 -11.88 10.98
N LEU A 137 -10.69 -12.24 12.19
CA LEU A 137 -10.56 -11.39 13.38
C LEU A 137 -10.35 -12.21 14.65
N THR A 138 -9.37 -11.77 15.46
CA THR A 138 -9.12 -12.31 16.80
C THR A 138 -9.08 -11.19 17.85
N ALA A 139 -9.36 -11.53 19.10
CA ALA A 139 -9.06 -10.67 20.25
C ALA A 139 -7.56 -10.64 20.54
N ALA A 140 -7.11 -9.75 21.40
CA ALA A 140 -5.71 -9.64 21.82
C ALA A 140 -5.17 -10.92 22.47
N ASP A 141 -6.00 -11.68 23.17
CA ASP A 141 -5.67 -12.98 23.78
C ASP A 141 -5.59 -14.15 22.75
N GLY A 142 -5.95 -13.90 21.49
CA GLY A 142 -5.99 -14.90 20.42
C GLY A 142 -7.32 -15.63 20.27
N ARG A 143 -8.35 -15.31 21.07
CA ARG A 143 -9.69 -15.86 20.91
C ARG A 143 -10.31 -15.36 19.61
N VAL A 144 -10.87 -16.26 18.80
CA VAL A 144 -11.54 -15.92 17.54
C VAL A 144 -12.80 -15.11 17.82
N LEU A 145 -12.91 -13.96 17.15
CA LEU A 145 -14.08 -13.06 17.18
C LEU A 145 -14.92 -13.17 15.91
N ASP A 146 -14.26 -13.39 14.76
CA ASP A 146 -14.91 -13.63 13.48
C ASP A 146 -14.14 -14.74 12.76
N ASP A 147 -14.77 -15.89 12.59
CA ASP A 147 -14.19 -17.07 11.96
C ASP A 147 -14.33 -17.09 10.42
N THR A 148 -14.86 -16.04 9.83
CA THR A 148 -14.92 -15.86 8.38
C THR A 148 -13.52 -16.00 7.79
N ALA A 149 -13.43 -16.72 6.66
CA ALA A 149 -12.21 -16.83 5.87
C ALA A 149 -12.34 -15.98 4.62
N ALA A 150 -12.24 -14.66 4.78
CA ALA A 150 -12.31 -13.71 3.67
C ALA A 150 -11.18 -13.96 2.67
N LEU A 151 -11.45 -13.98 1.37
CA LEU A 151 -10.45 -14.12 0.31
C LEU A 151 -9.37 -13.04 0.42
N TYR A 152 -9.78 -11.83 0.74
CA TYR A 152 -8.91 -10.69 0.97
C TYR A 152 -7.84 -10.97 2.05
N ASP A 153 -8.24 -11.56 3.18
CA ASP A 153 -7.30 -11.91 4.23
C ASP A 153 -6.35 -13.05 3.81
N GLN A 154 -6.86 -14.07 3.09
CA GLN A 154 -6.03 -15.16 2.57
C GLN A 154 -4.98 -14.66 1.58
N ALA A 155 -5.32 -13.68 0.75
CA ALA A 155 -4.39 -13.05 -0.18
C ALA A 155 -3.20 -12.40 0.57
N PHE A 156 -3.47 -11.65 1.64
CA PHE A 156 -2.41 -11.07 2.46
C PHE A 156 -1.57 -12.09 3.22
N VAL A 157 -2.16 -13.21 3.64
CA VAL A 157 -1.38 -14.32 4.22
C VAL A 157 -0.41 -14.88 3.19
N LEU A 158 -0.86 -15.16 1.97
CA LEU A 158 0.03 -15.58 0.87
C LEU A 158 1.14 -14.55 0.63
N PHE A 159 0.79 -13.27 0.63
CA PHE A 159 1.73 -12.18 0.39
C PHE A 159 2.80 -12.08 1.48
N ALA A 160 2.42 -12.17 2.76
CA ALA A 160 3.35 -12.20 3.89
C ALA A 160 4.29 -13.41 3.86
N LEU A 161 3.76 -14.59 3.50
CA LEU A 161 4.56 -15.80 3.34
C LEU A 161 5.57 -15.68 2.19
N ALA A 162 5.21 -15.00 1.07
CA ALA A 162 6.15 -14.71 -0.02
C ALA A 162 7.28 -13.79 0.46
N ALA A 163 6.96 -12.75 1.22
CA ALA A 163 7.95 -11.86 1.81
C ALA A 163 8.91 -12.59 2.77
N ALA A 164 8.39 -13.46 3.63
CA ALA A 164 9.18 -14.28 4.54
C ALA A 164 10.12 -15.23 3.77
N ALA A 165 9.60 -15.94 2.76
CA ALA A 165 10.39 -16.85 1.94
C ALA A 165 11.51 -16.11 1.19
N ARG A 166 11.20 -14.95 0.58
CA ARG A 166 12.17 -14.09 -0.11
C ARG A 166 13.28 -13.59 0.80
N SER A 167 12.93 -13.26 2.05
CA SER A 167 13.88 -12.71 3.03
C SER A 167 14.65 -13.79 3.81
N GLY A 168 14.43 -15.08 3.48
CA GLY A 168 15.08 -16.21 4.15
C GLY A 168 14.60 -16.44 5.59
N ILE A 169 13.39 -16.01 5.93
CA ILE A 169 12.75 -16.30 7.22
C ILE A 169 11.96 -17.59 7.09
N GLU A 170 12.47 -18.68 7.67
CA GLU A 170 11.83 -20.00 7.62
C GLU A 170 11.30 -20.35 6.22
N ALA A 171 12.13 -20.09 5.19
CA ALA A 171 11.71 -20.04 3.78
C ALA A 171 10.98 -21.31 3.30
N ASP A 172 11.43 -22.48 3.71
CA ASP A 172 10.82 -23.76 3.31
C ASP A 172 9.47 -23.96 4.01
N ALA A 173 9.35 -23.58 5.29
CA ALA A 173 8.08 -23.61 6.03
C ALA A 173 7.07 -22.59 5.43
N ALA A 174 7.55 -21.40 5.07
CA ALA A 174 6.72 -20.39 4.41
C ALA A 174 6.19 -20.89 3.06
N ARG A 175 7.04 -21.54 2.23
CA ARG A 175 6.60 -22.19 0.98
C ARG A 175 5.58 -23.28 1.22
N ALA A 176 5.85 -24.19 2.15
CA ALA A 176 4.94 -25.29 2.47
C ALA A 176 3.56 -24.77 2.90
N ARG A 177 3.52 -23.74 3.76
CA ARG A 177 2.27 -23.12 4.22
C ARG A 177 1.53 -22.43 3.05
N ALA A 178 2.24 -21.74 2.17
CA ALA A 178 1.63 -21.08 1.01
C ALA A 178 1.03 -22.11 0.03
N HIS A 179 1.74 -23.19 -0.26
CA HIS A 179 1.20 -24.28 -1.09
C HIS A 179 -0.01 -24.95 -0.45
N ALA A 180 -0.02 -25.17 0.87
CA ALA A 180 -1.18 -25.72 1.58
C ALA A 180 -2.39 -24.79 1.52
N LEU A 181 -2.18 -23.48 1.77
CA LEU A 181 -3.23 -22.47 1.63
C LEU A 181 -3.76 -22.41 0.20
N TRP A 182 -2.87 -22.38 -0.80
CA TRP A 182 -3.27 -22.39 -2.20
C TRP A 182 -4.05 -23.66 -2.58
N ALA A 183 -3.62 -24.82 -2.13
CA ALA A 183 -4.35 -26.07 -2.40
C ALA A 183 -5.80 -26.00 -1.91
N THR A 184 -6.05 -25.41 -0.74
CA THR A 184 -7.40 -25.18 -0.23
C THR A 184 -8.15 -24.14 -1.06
N LEU A 185 -7.53 -23.00 -1.40
CA LEU A 185 -8.15 -21.97 -2.24
C LEU A 185 -8.47 -22.51 -3.64
N ALA A 186 -7.61 -23.30 -4.24
CA ALA A 186 -7.83 -23.89 -5.57
C ALA A 186 -9.10 -24.75 -5.63
N THR A 187 -9.47 -25.45 -4.53
CA THR A 187 -10.73 -26.20 -4.46
C THR A 187 -11.97 -25.32 -4.41
N ARG A 188 -11.81 -24.04 -4.09
CA ARG A 188 -12.88 -23.03 -3.97
C ARG A 188 -13.00 -22.15 -5.22
N ARG A 189 -12.17 -22.42 -6.24
CA ARG A 189 -12.27 -21.74 -7.52
C ARG A 189 -13.61 -22.02 -8.18
N LEU A 190 -14.25 -20.98 -8.69
CA LEU A 190 -15.57 -21.08 -9.32
C LEU A 190 -15.45 -21.58 -10.76
N PRO A 191 -16.48 -22.29 -11.27
CA PRO A 191 -16.47 -22.81 -12.65
C PRO A 191 -16.27 -21.73 -13.71
N GLN A 192 -16.77 -20.52 -13.48
CA GLN A 192 -16.64 -19.36 -14.36
C GLN A 192 -15.35 -18.55 -14.14
N GLY A 193 -14.44 -19.00 -13.30
CA GLY A 193 -13.21 -18.34 -12.90
C GLY A 193 -13.37 -17.49 -11.64
N GLY A 194 -12.25 -17.20 -10.98
CA GLY A 194 -12.20 -16.41 -9.75
C GLY A 194 -12.72 -17.13 -8.50
N TRP A 195 -12.80 -16.41 -7.42
CA TRP A 195 -13.15 -16.87 -6.08
C TRP A 195 -14.24 -16.00 -5.47
N ARG A 196 -15.04 -16.63 -4.61
CA ARG A 196 -16.04 -15.91 -3.82
C ARG A 196 -15.37 -15.15 -2.66
N GLU A 197 -15.76 -13.89 -2.50
CA GLU A 197 -15.44 -13.11 -1.30
C GLU A 197 -16.54 -13.24 -0.25
N ALA A 198 -16.19 -13.03 1.02
CA ALA A 198 -17.13 -12.88 2.09
C ALA A 198 -17.87 -11.54 2.01
N GLY A 199 -19.10 -11.50 2.50
CA GLY A 199 -19.92 -10.28 2.54
C GLY A 199 -21.07 -10.26 1.55
N THR A 200 -21.59 -9.07 1.30
CA THR A 200 -22.83 -8.86 0.53
C THR A 200 -22.66 -9.25 -0.95
N TYR A 201 -21.53 -8.89 -1.54
CA TYR A 201 -21.26 -9.14 -2.95
C TYR A 201 -20.32 -10.34 -3.11
N PRO A 202 -20.73 -11.38 -3.89
CA PRO A 202 -19.96 -12.61 -3.98
C PRO A 202 -18.62 -12.42 -4.68
N TYR A 203 -18.51 -11.43 -5.57
CA TYR A 203 -17.29 -11.15 -6.30
C TYR A 203 -16.87 -9.69 -6.13
N GLN A 204 -15.60 -9.48 -5.86
CA GLN A 204 -15.01 -8.17 -5.60
C GLN A 204 -13.66 -8.06 -6.28
N SER A 205 -13.44 -6.98 -7.02
CA SER A 205 -12.15 -6.70 -7.67
C SER A 205 -11.03 -6.57 -6.65
N ASN A 206 -11.30 -5.95 -5.48
CA ASN A 206 -10.33 -5.71 -4.43
C ASN A 206 -9.70 -7.00 -3.87
N ALA A 207 -10.50 -8.02 -3.54
CA ALA A 207 -9.97 -9.30 -3.05
C ALA A 207 -9.10 -10.02 -4.10
N HIS A 208 -9.53 -9.98 -5.36
CA HIS A 208 -8.76 -10.53 -6.48
C HIS A 208 -7.47 -9.74 -6.75
N MET A 209 -7.50 -8.42 -6.57
CA MET A 209 -6.32 -7.55 -6.71
C MET A 209 -5.18 -7.97 -5.79
N HIS A 210 -5.47 -8.18 -4.51
CA HIS A 210 -4.43 -8.60 -3.56
C HIS A 210 -4.03 -10.07 -3.74
N LEU A 211 -4.92 -10.93 -4.21
CA LEU A 211 -4.55 -12.28 -4.63
C LEU A 211 -3.62 -12.26 -5.86
N PHE A 212 -3.85 -11.34 -6.80
CA PHE A 212 -2.98 -11.08 -7.94
C PHE A 212 -1.60 -10.58 -7.51
N GLU A 213 -1.57 -9.63 -6.58
CA GLU A 213 -0.33 -9.11 -6.01
C GLU A 213 0.48 -10.21 -5.32
N ALA A 214 -0.17 -11.05 -4.51
CA ALA A 214 0.45 -12.21 -3.88
C ALA A 214 0.98 -13.22 -4.92
N ALA A 215 0.23 -13.49 -5.98
CA ALA A 215 0.64 -14.38 -7.06
C ALA A 215 1.88 -13.86 -7.79
N LEU A 216 1.94 -12.56 -8.09
CA LEU A 216 3.12 -11.92 -8.69
C LEU A 216 4.35 -11.99 -7.76
N ALA A 217 4.16 -11.79 -6.45
CA ALA A 217 5.23 -11.93 -5.47
C ALA A 217 5.78 -13.36 -5.42
N TRP A 218 4.88 -14.35 -5.38
CA TRP A 218 5.26 -15.76 -5.39
C TRP A 218 5.89 -16.21 -6.70
N SER A 219 5.46 -15.69 -7.85
CA SER A 219 6.07 -16.00 -9.17
C SER A 219 7.57 -15.72 -9.21
N ALA A 220 8.03 -14.72 -8.45
CA ALA A 220 9.44 -14.40 -8.33
C ALA A 220 10.20 -15.30 -7.33
N VAL A 221 9.51 -15.84 -6.32
CA VAL A 221 10.11 -16.66 -5.23
C VAL A 221 10.08 -18.15 -5.55
N ASP A 222 9.05 -18.59 -6.24
CA ASP A 222 8.77 -19.99 -6.59
C ASP A 222 8.22 -20.07 -8.02
N PRO A 223 9.06 -19.84 -9.04
CA PRO A 223 8.64 -19.76 -10.45
C PRO A 223 8.08 -21.07 -11.01
N ALA A 224 8.37 -22.21 -10.38
CA ALA A 224 7.83 -23.52 -10.76
C ALA A 224 6.47 -23.82 -10.12
N GLY A 225 6.04 -23.01 -9.16
CA GLY A 225 4.76 -23.15 -8.48
C GLY A 225 3.55 -22.71 -9.34
N PRO A 226 2.35 -22.78 -8.79
CA PRO A 226 1.09 -22.46 -9.52
C PRO A 226 0.88 -20.96 -9.75
N TRP A 227 1.75 -20.12 -9.26
CA TRP A 227 1.57 -18.68 -9.07
C TRP A 227 1.47 -17.91 -10.38
N ASN A 228 2.23 -18.33 -11.39
CA ASN A 228 2.17 -17.74 -12.73
C ASN A 228 0.79 -17.92 -13.35
N ALA A 229 0.23 -19.15 -13.27
CA ALA A 229 -1.10 -19.45 -13.79
C ALA A 229 -2.21 -18.71 -13.02
N LEU A 230 -2.04 -18.57 -11.69
CA LEU A 230 -2.95 -17.77 -10.86
C LEU A 230 -2.92 -16.29 -11.26
N ALA A 231 -1.73 -15.73 -11.45
CA ALA A 231 -1.60 -14.35 -11.90
C ALA A 231 -2.23 -14.13 -13.28
N ASP A 232 -2.02 -15.06 -14.22
CA ASP A 232 -2.59 -14.98 -15.55
C ASP A 232 -4.12 -15.04 -15.50
N GLU A 233 -4.72 -15.92 -14.69
CA GLU A 233 -6.17 -16.00 -14.52
C GLU A 233 -6.77 -14.69 -14.00
N ILE A 234 -6.16 -14.10 -12.96
CA ILE A 234 -6.70 -12.87 -12.35
C ILE A 234 -6.53 -11.66 -13.28
N ALA A 235 -5.40 -11.58 -14.01
CA ALA A 235 -5.21 -10.54 -15.01
C ALA A 235 -6.27 -10.62 -16.11
N GLU A 236 -6.58 -11.82 -16.61
CA GLU A 236 -7.64 -12.01 -17.61
C GLU A 236 -9.04 -11.69 -17.05
N LEU A 237 -9.33 -12.02 -15.78
CA LEU A 237 -10.57 -11.59 -15.12
C LEU A 237 -10.65 -10.07 -15.05
N CYS A 238 -9.56 -9.37 -14.71
CA CYS A 238 -9.52 -7.92 -14.69
C CYS A 238 -9.83 -7.35 -16.07
N LEU A 239 -9.13 -7.80 -17.10
CA LEU A 239 -9.26 -7.30 -18.47
C LEU A 239 -10.64 -7.58 -19.08
N THR A 240 -11.31 -8.68 -18.68
CA THR A 240 -12.55 -9.13 -19.33
C THR A 240 -13.80 -8.91 -18.50
N ARG A 241 -13.68 -8.72 -17.15
CA ARG A 241 -14.81 -8.65 -16.22
C ARG A 241 -14.79 -7.40 -15.36
N PHE A 242 -13.62 -7.02 -14.79
CA PHE A 242 -13.58 -5.92 -13.82
C PHE A 242 -13.54 -4.56 -14.52
N ILE A 243 -12.83 -4.45 -15.64
CA ILE A 243 -12.79 -3.23 -16.44
C ILE A 243 -14.06 -3.12 -17.26
N ASP A 244 -14.79 -2.02 -17.06
CA ASP A 244 -15.93 -1.67 -17.89
C ASP A 244 -15.50 -1.44 -19.34
N ARG A 245 -16.17 -2.08 -20.28
CA ARG A 245 -15.76 -2.07 -21.70
C ARG A 245 -15.90 -0.70 -22.35
N ASP A 246 -16.93 0.04 -21.98
CA ASP A 246 -17.26 1.33 -22.60
C ASP A 246 -16.55 2.47 -21.87
N GLY A 247 -16.59 2.47 -20.54
CA GLY A 247 -15.99 3.50 -19.68
C GLY A 247 -14.48 3.34 -19.49
N GLY A 248 -13.95 2.12 -19.57
CA GLY A 248 -12.54 1.81 -19.34
C GLY A 248 -12.09 2.01 -17.89
N PHE A 249 -13.02 2.08 -16.94
CA PHE A 249 -12.76 2.12 -15.51
C PHE A 249 -12.98 0.75 -14.87
N LEU A 250 -12.33 0.49 -13.76
CA LEU A 250 -12.51 -0.73 -12.98
C LEU A 250 -13.72 -0.57 -12.04
N ARG A 251 -14.57 -1.60 -11.98
CA ARG A 251 -15.69 -1.74 -11.05
C ARG A 251 -15.28 -2.53 -9.80
N GLU A 252 -15.95 -2.28 -8.67
CA GLU A 252 -15.59 -2.87 -7.38
C GLU A 252 -16.38 -4.15 -7.07
N PHE A 253 -17.69 -4.15 -7.32
CA PHE A 253 -18.61 -5.19 -6.86
C PHE A 253 -19.40 -5.82 -7.97
N PHE A 254 -19.57 -7.15 -7.91
CA PHE A 254 -20.24 -7.94 -8.94
C PHE A 254 -21.21 -8.94 -8.31
N SER A 255 -22.29 -9.21 -9.04
CA SER A 255 -23.26 -10.28 -8.78
C SER A 255 -22.68 -11.66 -9.13
N ALA A 256 -23.47 -12.73 -8.86
CA ALA A 256 -23.02 -14.10 -9.02
C ALA A 256 -22.73 -14.52 -10.50
N ASP A 257 -23.21 -13.76 -11.47
CA ASP A 257 -22.98 -13.95 -12.90
C ASP A 257 -21.90 -13.00 -13.47
N TRP A 258 -21.15 -12.31 -12.61
CA TRP A 258 -20.19 -11.29 -12.97
C TRP A 258 -20.78 -10.02 -13.60
N SER A 259 -22.09 -9.80 -13.56
CA SER A 259 -22.65 -8.49 -13.84
C SER A 259 -22.29 -7.52 -12.72
N PRO A 260 -22.18 -6.20 -13.00
CA PRO A 260 -22.02 -5.20 -11.96
C PRO A 260 -23.12 -5.34 -10.90
N ALA A 261 -22.77 -5.12 -9.63
CA ALA A 261 -23.75 -5.07 -8.54
C ALA A 261 -24.83 -4.03 -8.84
N GLU A 262 -26.02 -4.21 -8.26
CA GLU A 262 -27.09 -3.24 -8.42
C GLU A 262 -26.88 -1.99 -7.53
N GLY A 263 -27.49 -0.88 -7.92
CA GLY A 263 -27.52 0.34 -7.15
C GLY A 263 -26.18 1.12 -7.12
N PRO A 264 -25.96 1.92 -6.07
CA PRO A 264 -24.78 2.78 -5.97
C PRO A 264 -23.45 2.01 -5.95
N ASP A 265 -23.43 0.84 -5.30
CA ASP A 265 -22.21 0.03 -5.18
C ASP A 265 -21.73 -0.52 -6.52
N GLY A 266 -22.65 -0.86 -7.45
CA GLY A 266 -22.30 -1.27 -8.82
C GLY A 266 -21.77 -0.14 -9.68
N ARG A 267 -21.97 1.11 -9.25
CA ARG A 267 -21.46 2.32 -9.94
C ARG A 267 -20.24 2.92 -9.25
N LEU A 268 -19.79 2.34 -8.13
CA LEU A 268 -18.63 2.82 -7.40
C LEU A 268 -17.36 2.65 -8.23
N VAL A 269 -16.57 3.72 -8.32
CA VAL A 269 -15.23 3.76 -8.90
C VAL A 269 -14.28 4.39 -7.89
N GLU A 270 -13.38 3.60 -7.31
CA GLU A 270 -12.36 4.11 -6.39
C GLU A 270 -11.09 4.53 -7.14
N PRO A 271 -10.69 5.82 -7.13
CA PRO A 271 -9.45 6.26 -7.78
C PRO A 271 -8.21 5.50 -7.33
N GLY A 272 -8.12 5.17 -6.04
CA GLY A 272 -7.02 4.38 -5.49
C GLY A 272 -6.89 3.00 -6.14
N HIS A 273 -7.98 2.29 -6.33
CA HIS A 273 -7.97 0.97 -6.99
C HIS A 273 -7.66 1.08 -8.49
N GLN A 274 -8.06 2.17 -9.16
CA GLN A 274 -7.66 2.41 -10.55
C GLN A 274 -6.12 2.48 -10.67
N PHE A 275 -5.46 3.20 -9.74
CA PHE A 275 -4.00 3.31 -9.71
C PHE A 275 -3.33 1.98 -9.33
N GLU A 276 -3.85 1.27 -8.33
CA GLU A 276 -3.28 0.01 -7.86
C GLU A 276 -3.36 -1.08 -8.94
N TRP A 277 -4.50 -1.22 -9.62
CA TRP A 277 -4.65 -2.11 -10.76
C TRP A 277 -3.78 -1.69 -11.95
N ALA A 278 -3.63 -0.38 -12.21
CA ALA A 278 -2.72 0.10 -13.25
C ALA A 278 -1.29 -0.34 -12.97
N TRP A 279 -0.83 -0.25 -11.73
CA TRP A 279 0.49 -0.71 -11.32
C TRP A 279 0.66 -2.23 -11.45
N LEU A 280 -0.29 -3.01 -10.97
CA LEU A 280 -0.25 -4.48 -11.03
C LEU A 280 -0.32 -5.01 -12.46
N LEU A 281 -1.24 -4.49 -13.27
CA LEU A 281 -1.35 -4.87 -14.68
C LEU A 281 -0.11 -4.51 -15.48
N THR A 282 0.52 -3.37 -15.22
CA THR A 282 1.79 -2.99 -15.88
C THR A 282 2.88 -4.00 -15.54
N ARG A 283 3.02 -4.41 -14.28
CA ARG A 283 4.00 -5.44 -13.86
C ARG A 283 3.76 -6.77 -14.57
N TRP A 284 2.52 -7.23 -14.60
CA TRP A 284 2.15 -8.48 -15.26
C TRP A 284 2.34 -8.41 -16.78
N ALA A 285 1.94 -7.30 -17.39
CA ALA A 285 2.07 -7.07 -18.84
C ALA A 285 3.53 -7.17 -19.29
N VAL A 286 4.45 -6.58 -18.53
CA VAL A 286 5.89 -6.67 -18.79
C VAL A 286 6.37 -8.13 -18.73
N LEU A 287 5.94 -8.89 -17.74
CA LEU A 287 6.32 -10.30 -17.60
C LEU A 287 5.77 -11.19 -18.73
N ARG A 288 4.67 -10.80 -19.36
CA ARG A 288 3.95 -11.58 -20.40
C ARG A 288 4.08 -11.00 -21.81
N GLY A 289 4.64 -9.80 -21.98
CA GLY A 289 4.69 -9.10 -23.26
C GLY A 289 3.29 -8.69 -23.77
N ARG A 290 2.35 -8.34 -22.86
CA ARG A 290 0.93 -8.04 -23.15
C ARG A 290 0.72 -6.54 -23.33
N THR A 291 0.75 -6.07 -24.56
CA THR A 291 0.55 -4.64 -24.89
C THR A 291 -0.87 -4.15 -24.67
N ASP A 292 -1.86 -5.02 -24.75
CA ASP A 292 -3.26 -4.71 -24.43
C ASP A 292 -3.45 -4.43 -22.93
N ALA A 293 -2.78 -5.18 -22.06
CA ALA A 293 -2.80 -4.92 -20.62
C ALA A 293 -2.04 -3.64 -20.25
N GLU A 294 -0.94 -3.31 -20.95
CA GLU A 294 -0.27 -2.01 -20.78
C GLU A 294 -1.20 -0.84 -21.19
N ALA A 295 -1.96 -1.01 -22.26
CA ALA A 295 -2.93 -0.01 -22.68
C ALA A 295 -4.07 0.15 -21.66
N ALA A 296 -4.58 -0.96 -21.13
CA ALA A 296 -5.58 -0.97 -20.07
C ALA A 296 -5.05 -0.28 -18.79
N ALA A 297 -3.82 -0.58 -18.38
CA ALA A 297 -3.18 0.04 -17.22
C ALA A 297 -3.07 1.56 -17.36
N ARG A 298 -2.62 2.06 -18.52
CA ARG A 298 -2.59 3.51 -18.80
C ARG A 298 -3.98 4.14 -18.73
N ARG A 299 -5.00 3.44 -19.24
CA ARG A 299 -6.39 3.91 -19.16
C ARG A 299 -6.88 3.98 -17.72
N LEU A 300 -6.64 2.96 -16.91
CA LEU A 300 -6.98 2.98 -15.48
C LEU A 300 -6.29 4.14 -14.75
N PHE A 301 -5.00 4.38 -15.02
CA PHE A 301 -4.30 5.52 -14.45
C PHE A 301 -4.99 6.85 -14.78
N GLN A 302 -5.38 7.05 -16.05
CA GLN A 302 -6.10 8.25 -16.50
C GLN A 302 -7.47 8.40 -15.80
N VAL A 303 -8.18 7.29 -15.58
CA VAL A 303 -9.44 7.28 -14.83
C VAL A 303 -9.19 7.67 -13.35
N GLY A 304 -8.20 7.07 -12.70
CA GLY A 304 -7.82 7.43 -11.34
C GLY A 304 -7.47 8.91 -11.19
N ALA A 305 -6.77 9.48 -12.18
CA ALA A 305 -6.40 10.89 -12.20
C ALA A 305 -7.62 11.83 -12.28
N ARG A 306 -8.78 11.36 -12.78
CA ARG A 306 -10.05 12.16 -12.74
C ARG A 306 -10.53 12.38 -11.29
N GLY A 307 -10.14 11.53 -10.36
CA GLY A 307 -10.44 11.65 -8.94
C GLY A 307 -9.41 12.43 -8.13
N VAL A 308 -8.46 13.11 -8.77
CA VAL A 308 -7.51 13.98 -8.07
C VAL A 308 -8.10 15.36 -7.87
N ASP A 309 -8.25 15.76 -6.61
CA ASP A 309 -8.63 17.12 -6.23
C ASP A 309 -7.44 18.06 -6.46
N ALA A 310 -7.57 18.92 -7.45
CA ALA A 310 -6.47 19.83 -7.84
C ALA A 310 -6.12 20.86 -6.76
N ALA A 311 -7.06 21.26 -5.91
CA ALA A 311 -6.82 22.24 -4.86
C ALA A 311 -6.03 21.66 -3.68
N ARG A 312 -6.28 20.39 -3.32
CA ARG A 312 -5.60 19.68 -2.24
C ARG A 312 -4.44 18.79 -2.72
N GLY A 313 -4.33 18.54 -4.03
CA GLY A 313 -3.31 17.68 -4.63
C GLY A 313 -3.47 16.17 -4.36
N VAL A 314 -4.62 15.73 -3.83
CA VAL A 314 -4.86 14.36 -3.36
C VAL A 314 -5.96 13.66 -4.15
N ALA A 315 -5.84 12.34 -4.32
CA ALA A 315 -6.89 11.50 -4.84
C ALA A 315 -8.01 11.30 -3.80
N VAL A 316 -9.26 11.52 -4.21
CA VAL A 316 -10.45 11.36 -3.36
C VAL A 316 -10.86 9.90 -3.25
N ASP A 317 -11.77 9.61 -2.29
CA ASP A 317 -12.18 8.24 -1.98
C ASP A 317 -13.03 7.60 -3.09
N ALA A 318 -13.96 8.35 -3.71
CA ALA A 318 -14.91 7.73 -4.62
C ALA A 318 -15.44 8.65 -5.73
N LEU A 319 -15.59 8.05 -6.91
CA LEU A 319 -16.34 8.55 -8.06
C LEU A 319 -17.53 7.61 -8.32
N ASP A 320 -18.45 8.04 -9.17
CA ASP A 320 -19.42 7.15 -9.82
C ASP A 320 -18.95 6.70 -11.22
N ASP A 321 -19.78 5.93 -11.91
CA ASP A 321 -19.52 5.43 -13.27
C ASP A 321 -19.62 6.49 -14.37
N GLN A 322 -19.98 7.74 -14.01
CA GLN A 322 -19.84 8.92 -14.88
C GLN A 322 -18.57 9.72 -14.53
N LEU A 323 -17.73 9.19 -13.64
CA LEU A 323 -16.53 9.80 -13.10
C LEU A 323 -16.78 11.13 -12.37
N ALA A 324 -17.99 11.31 -11.84
CA ALA A 324 -18.32 12.41 -10.94
C ALA A 324 -17.95 12.04 -9.49
N VAL A 325 -17.42 13.01 -8.72
CA VAL A 325 -17.02 12.80 -7.32
C VAL A 325 -18.26 12.54 -6.45
N THR A 326 -18.31 11.40 -5.80
CA THR A 326 -19.35 11.00 -4.83
C THR A 326 -18.86 11.08 -3.39
N SER A 327 -17.56 10.97 -3.15
CA SER A 327 -16.92 11.21 -1.86
C SER A 327 -15.64 12.00 -2.04
N ALA A 328 -15.66 13.26 -1.61
CA ALA A 328 -14.50 14.16 -1.68
C ALA A 328 -13.53 14.00 -0.49
N ARG A 329 -13.81 13.11 0.49
CA ARG A 329 -12.83 12.69 1.49
C ARG A 329 -11.66 12.00 0.78
N ALA A 330 -10.45 12.12 1.32
CA ALA A 330 -9.27 11.49 0.75
C ALA A 330 -8.53 10.68 1.83
N ARG A 331 -8.41 9.38 1.63
CA ARG A 331 -7.58 8.50 2.47
C ARG A 331 -6.11 8.59 2.04
N LEU A 332 -5.21 8.15 2.93
CA LEU A 332 -3.77 8.12 2.68
C LEU A 332 -3.40 7.18 1.53
N TRP A 333 -3.90 5.94 1.56
CA TRP A 333 -3.47 4.87 0.68
C TRP A 333 -3.63 5.15 -0.83
N PRO A 334 -4.67 5.85 -1.33
CA PRO A 334 -4.74 6.20 -2.75
C PRO A 334 -3.58 7.07 -3.24
N GLN A 335 -2.95 7.86 -2.34
CA GLN A 335 -1.81 8.69 -2.70
C GLN A 335 -0.57 7.85 -2.97
N THR A 336 -0.36 6.78 -2.19
CA THR A 336 0.73 5.82 -2.43
C THR A 336 0.53 5.02 -3.70
N GLU A 337 -0.71 4.64 -4.02
CA GLU A 337 -1.01 3.90 -5.24
C GLU A 337 -0.83 4.78 -6.49
N ARG A 338 -1.23 6.06 -6.42
CA ARG A 338 -0.94 7.05 -7.46
C ARG A 338 0.57 7.19 -7.69
N LEU A 339 1.36 7.30 -6.63
CA LEU A 339 2.81 7.39 -6.69
C LEU A 339 3.42 6.15 -7.36
N LYS A 340 3.05 4.96 -6.91
CA LYS A 340 3.53 3.68 -7.45
C LYS A 340 3.26 3.56 -8.95
N ALA A 341 2.00 3.81 -9.34
CA ALA A 341 1.59 3.70 -10.74
C ALA A 341 2.29 4.73 -11.63
N ALA A 342 2.39 5.99 -11.18
CA ALA A 342 3.06 7.05 -11.93
C ALA A 342 4.55 6.73 -12.16
N LEU A 343 5.27 6.27 -11.14
CA LEU A 343 6.69 5.91 -11.26
C LEU A 343 6.90 4.75 -12.25
N LEU A 344 6.11 3.70 -12.16
CA LEU A 344 6.24 2.55 -13.05
C LEU A 344 5.86 2.92 -14.50
N LEU A 345 4.84 3.75 -14.69
CA LEU A 345 4.47 4.25 -16.02
C LEU A 345 5.53 5.20 -16.59
N ALA A 346 6.21 6.01 -15.77
CA ALA A 346 7.34 6.83 -16.19
C ALA A 346 8.50 5.98 -16.73
N GLU A 347 8.78 4.86 -16.07
CA GLU A 347 9.79 3.90 -16.52
C GLU A 347 9.43 3.28 -17.87
N ARG A 348 8.16 2.89 -18.04
CA ARG A 348 7.68 2.12 -19.19
C ARG A 348 7.30 2.97 -20.41
N ASN A 349 7.10 4.28 -20.27
CA ASN A 349 6.65 5.17 -21.33
C ASN A 349 7.64 6.35 -21.50
N PRO A 350 8.74 6.17 -22.22
CA PRO A 350 9.76 7.22 -22.39
C PRO A 350 9.23 8.52 -22.96
N ASP A 351 8.27 8.45 -23.89
CA ASP A 351 7.70 9.62 -24.55
C ASP A 351 6.86 10.49 -23.58
N ASP A 352 6.17 9.88 -22.63
CA ASP A 352 5.33 10.54 -21.63
C ASP A 352 6.00 10.61 -20.24
N ARG A 353 7.27 10.22 -20.13
CA ARG A 353 8.01 10.13 -18.85
C ARG A 353 7.90 11.39 -18.02
N ALA A 354 8.12 12.55 -18.61
CA ALA A 354 8.09 13.81 -17.87
C ALA A 354 6.72 14.08 -17.23
N ALA A 355 5.63 13.74 -17.92
CA ALA A 355 4.28 13.90 -17.38
C ALA A 355 4.03 12.93 -16.19
N TYR A 356 4.44 11.67 -16.31
CA TYR A 356 4.30 10.71 -15.22
C TYR A 356 5.20 11.05 -14.01
N LEU A 357 6.40 11.60 -14.22
CA LEU A 357 7.24 12.07 -13.13
C LEU A 357 6.66 13.30 -12.42
N ALA A 358 6.00 14.18 -13.15
CA ALA A 358 5.26 15.29 -12.54
C ALA A 358 4.08 14.78 -11.69
N GLU A 359 3.36 13.77 -12.17
CA GLU A 359 2.32 13.09 -11.39
C GLU A 359 2.89 12.39 -10.14
N ALA A 360 4.04 11.73 -10.25
CA ALA A 360 4.71 11.12 -9.10
C ALA A 360 5.13 12.15 -8.05
N ALA A 361 5.68 13.29 -8.47
CA ALA A 361 6.03 14.39 -7.58
C ALA A 361 4.80 14.95 -6.86
N ALA A 362 3.70 15.16 -7.59
CA ALA A 362 2.44 15.62 -7.00
C ALA A 362 1.83 14.58 -6.04
N ALA A 363 1.92 13.28 -6.37
CA ALA A 363 1.44 12.22 -5.51
C ALA A 363 2.26 12.10 -4.21
N LEU A 364 3.58 12.25 -4.30
CA LEU A 364 4.45 12.23 -3.12
C LEU A 364 4.19 13.45 -2.22
N ALA A 365 4.04 14.64 -2.80
CA ALA A 365 3.67 15.82 -2.04
C ALA A 365 2.28 15.69 -1.38
N GLY A 366 1.32 15.07 -2.06
CA GLY A 366 0.02 14.73 -1.48
C GLY A 366 0.12 13.73 -0.33
N LEU A 367 0.99 12.72 -0.43
CA LEU A 367 1.26 11.75 0.63
C LEU A 367 1.91 12.41 1.87
N GLU A 368 2.83 13.32 1.67
CA GLU A 368 3.53 14.02 2.76
C GLU A 368 2.58 14.77 3.70
N LEU A 369 1.41 15.23 3.24
CA LEU A 369 0.39 15.85 4.09
C LEU A 369 -0.08 14.94 5.24
N TYR A 370 -0.03 13.64 5.04
CA TYR A 370 -0.50 12.63 6.01
C TYR A 370 0.59 12.23 7.00
N LEU A 371 1.87 12.31 6.61
CA LEU A 371 3.00 11.79 7.40
C LEU A 371 3.33 12.73 8.57
N ARG A 372 3.72 12.15 9.70
CA ARG A 372 4.13 12.89 10.88
C ARG A 372 5.60 12.61 11.21
N PRO A 373 6.33 13.60 11.76
CA PRO A 373 7.77 13.45 12.03
C PRO A 373 8.12 12.27 12.97
N ASN A 374 7.18 11.86 13.83
CA ASN A 374 7.39 10.76 14.78
C ASN A 374 7.19 9.35 14.21
N GLY A 375 6.97 9.21 12.90
CA GLY A 375 6.77 7.90 12.25
C GLY A 375 5.33 7.37 12.29
N THR A 376 4.39 8.18 12.78
CA THR A 376 2.94 7.94 12.63
C THR A 376 2.39 8.70 11.42
N TRP A 377 1.11 8.54 11.13
CA TRP A 377 0.40 9.25 10.06
C TRP A 377 -1.05 9.51 10.41
N ARG A 378 -1.64 10.49 9.76
CA ARG A 378 -3.08 10.67 9.67
C ARG A 378 -3.59 9.84 8.49
N ASP A 379 -4.82 9.37 8.55
CA ASP A 379 -5.32 8.45 7.50
C ASP A 379 -6.39 9.07 6.61
N LYS A 380 -7.20 10.00 7.12
CA LYS A 380 -8.37 10.55 6.42
C LYS A 380 -8.38 12.06 6.43
N LEU A 381 -8.27 12.66 5.24
CA LEU A 381 -8.37 14.09 5.00
C LEU A 381 -9.80 14.44 4.57
N ASN A 382 -10.44 15.34 5.29
CA ASN A 382 -11.76 15.85 4.98
C ASN A 382 -11.75 16.86 3.83
N PRO A 383 -12.90 17.12 3.17
CA PRO A 383 -12.98 18.09 2.08
C PRO A 383 -12.58 19.52 2.47
N ASP A 384 -12.72 19.90 3.73
CA ASP A 384 -12.34 21.20 4.29
C ASP A 384 -10.84 21.34 4.62
N GLY A 385 -10.04 20.29 4.36
CA GLY A 385 -8.62 20.26 4.67
C GLY A 385 -8.28 19.83 6.10
N SER A 386 -9.25 19.60 6.96
CA SER A 386 -9.02 19.02 8.30
C SER A 386 -8.78 17.52 8.21
N PHE A 387 -8.09 16.94 9.17
CA PHE A 387 -7.95 15.49 9.29
C PHE A 387 -8.91 14.92 10.34
N VAL A 388 -9.39 13.70 10.10
CA VAL A 388 -10.10 12.93 11.13
C VAL A 388 -9.12 12.65 12.28
N ASP A 389 -9.54 12.92 13.52
CA ASP A 389 -8.76 12.64 14.72
C ASP A 389 -8.93 11.18 15.11
N GLU A 390 -7.97 10.36 14.68
CA GLU A 390 -7.92 8.92 14.94
C GLU A 390 -6.47 8.44 15.05
N PRO A 391 -6.18 7.34 15.79
CA PRO A 391 -4.85 6.75 15.81
C PRO A 391 -4.37 6.36 14.41
N ALA A 392 -3.06 6.41 14.19
CA ALA A 392 -2.45 5.94 12.94
C ALA A 392 -2.75 4.44 12.74
N PRO A 393 -3.52 4.04 11.72
CA PRO A 393 -3.87 2.64 11.52
C PRO A 393 -2.71 1.87 10.90
N ALA A 394 -2.32 0.74 11.48
CA ALA A 394 -1.28 -0.14 10.98
C ALA A 394 -1.54 -0.62 9.54
N SER A 395 -2.82 -0.73 9.15
CA SER A 395 -3.21 -1.17 7.81
C SER A 395 -2.65 -0.31 6.68
N SER A 396 -2.37 0.97 6.92
CA SER A 396 -1.86 1.89 5.91
C SER A 396 -0.34 1.80 5.74
N PHE A 397 0.39 1.20 6.70
CA PHE A 397 1.86 1.09 6.62
C PHE A 397 2.33 0.28 5.42
N TYR A 398 1.62 -0.78 5.07
CA TYR A 398 1.88 -1.57 3.86
C TYR A 398 1.91 -0.68 2.60
N HIS A 399 0.91 0.17 2.40
CA HIS A 399 0.82 1.06 1.25
C HIS A 399 1.94 2.09 1.24
N ILE A 400 2.22 2.71 2.40
CA ILE A 400 3.32 3.68 2.55
C ILE A 400 4.66 3.01 2.20
N PHE A 401 4.89 1.81 2.71
CA PHE A 401 6.12 1.06 2.48
C PHE A 401 6.25 0.63 1.01
N ALA A 402 5.18 0.14 0.38
CA ALA A 402 5.17 -0.23 -1.03
C ALA A 402 5.45 0.98 -1.95
N GLY A 403 4.97 2.18 -1.57
CA GLY A 403 5.32 3.44 -2.23
C GLY A 403 6.82 3.75 -2.14
N TRP A 404 7.43 3.53 -0.98
CA TRP A 404 8.86 3.67 -0.78
C TRP A 404 9.67 2.63 -1.60
N GLU A 405 9.26 1.36 -1.62
CA GLU A 405 9.90 0.34 -2.46
C GLU A 405 9.86 0.70 -3.95
N GLN A 406 8.73 1.22 -4.44
CA GLN A 406 8.61 1.65 -5.83
C GLN A 406 9.50 2.87 -6.13
N LEU A 407 9.65 3.81 -5.20
CA LEU A 407 10.62 4.91 -5.35
C LEU A 407 12.05 4.38 -5.44
N ALA A 408 12.44 3.43 -4.59
CA ALA A 408 13.75 2.81 -4.62
C ALA A 408 14.02 2.08 -5.96
N ALA A 409 13.03 1.33 -6.45
CA ALA A 409 13.12 0.66 -7.75
C ALA A 409 13.24 1.68 -8.90
N ALA A 410 12.46 2.75 -8.87
CA ALA A 410 12.51 3.81 -9.88
C ALA A 410 13.86 4.57 -9.86
N ALA A 411 14.41 4.87 -8.68
CA ALA A 411 15.70 5.54 -8.55
C ALA A 411 16.86 4.74 -9.14
N ALA A 412 16.77 3.41 -9.14
CA ALA A 412 17.78 2.55 -9.74
C ALA A 412 17.82 2.61 -11.29
N VAL A 413 16.74 3.10 -11.94
CA VAL A 413 16.59 3.06 -13.41
C VAL A 413 16.27 4.42 -14.04
N LEU A 414 15.75 5.38 -13.29
CA LEU A 414 15.35 6.70 -13.79
C LEU A 414 16.42 7.75 -13.43
N PRO A 415 17.11 8.35 -14.42
CA PRO A 415 18.17 9.34 -14.16
C PRO A 415 17.66 10.60 -13.45
N GLU A 416 16.37 10.91 -13.57
CA GLU A 416 15.72 12.04 -12.90
C GLU A 416 15.64 11.86 -11.36
N LEU A 417 15.82 10.64 -10.87
CA LEU A 417 15.93 10.28 -9.45
C LEU A 417 17.37 10.02 -8.99
N ALA A 418 18.36 10.22 -9.87
CA ALA A 418 19.76 10.07 -9.52
C ALA A 418 20.12 10.98 -8.33
N GLY A 419 20.77 10.40 -7.30
CA GLY A 419 21.08 11.06 -6.04
C GLY A 419 20.15 10.71 -4.88
N ALA A 420 18.94 10.24 -5.15
CA ALA A 420 18.06 9.68 -4.11
C ALA A 420 18.37 8.20 -3.81
N ASP A 421 19.03 7.48 -4.71
CA ASP A 421 19.34 6.06 -4.65
C ASP A 421 20.07 5.67 -3.35
N ALA A 422 21.07 6.44 -2.91
CA ALA A 422 21.82 6.18 -1.68
C ALA A 422 20.97 6.26 -0.41
N ALA A 423 19.92 7.06 -0.39
CA ALA A 423 19.00 7.19 0.74
C ALA A 423 17.89 6.12 0.68
N LEU A 424 17.53 5.69 -0.52
CA LEU A 424 16.49 4.69 -0.79
C LEU A 424 17.03 3.25 -0.68
N ALA A 425 18.30 3.03 -0.97
CA ALA A 425 19.00 1.75 -0.75
C ALA A 425 19.25 1.49 0.74
#